data_0a1aef9b81f7b1826bf67e409d28933f
#
_entry.id   0a1aef9b81f7b1826bf67e409d28933f
#
_cell.length_a   1.000
_cell.length_b   1.000
_cell.length_c   1.000
_cell.angle_alpha   90.00
_cell.angle_beta   90.00
_cell.angle_gamma   90.00
#
_symmetry.space_group_name_H-M   'P 1'
#
loop_
_entity.id
_entity.type
_entity.pdbx_description
1 polymer ?
#
loop_
_entity_poly.entity_id
_entity_poly.type
_entity_poly.pdbx_seq_one_letter_code
_entity_poly.pdbx_strand_id
1 'polypeptide(L)'
;MTSILILCAALLLIFLGMPVAFSIGISGTAYFLLPSTVLPDSTAVQRIVASSQSFPLLAVPLFILLGNLMNRAGITPRLIDLAMTLAGWMRGGLAQSTLILSALMGGISGSAVADAAMQARILGKPMTEEGYDPGFTGALLSVGGLITATLPPSLGLILYGYLGEVSIGRLFIAGVVPGVLLTIALMATTWGISAVSYTHLTLPTILRV
;
A
#
# COMPACT_ATOMS: atom_id res chain seq x y z
N MET A 1 12.02 25.07 -19.09
CA MET A 1 12.92 25.39 -17.97
C MET A 1 12.15 25.72 -16.68
N THR A 2 11.10 26.54 -16.73
CA THR A 2 10.27 26.90 -15.55
C THR A 2 9.68 25.70 -14.82
N SER A 3 9.15 24.69 -15.51
CA SER A 3 8.57 23.50 -14.89
C SER A 3 9.59 22.66 -14.10
N ILE A 4 10.83 22.57 -14.60
CA ILE A 4 11.92 21.87 -13.91
C ILE A 4 12.32 22.63 -12.64
N LEU A 5 12.41 23.95 -12.73
CA LEU A 5 12.76 24.80 -11.59
C LEU A 5 11.74 24.70 -10.47
N ILE A 6 10.44 24.63 -10.80
CA ILE A 6 9.36 24.46 -9.83
C ILE A 6 9.38 23.06 -9.20
N LEU A 7 9.65 22.03 -10.00
CA LEU A 7 9.83 20.69 -9.47
C LEU A 7 11.01 20.63 -8.50
N CYS A 8 12.14 21.25 -8.86
CA CYS A 8 13.29 21.35 -7.96
C CYS A 8 12.97 22.15 -6.69
N ALA A 9 12.19 23.22 -6.79
CA ALA A 9 11.75 24.00 -5.63
C ALA A 9 10.84 23.15 -4.71
N ALA A 10 9.90 22.39 -5.27
CA ALA A 10 9.06 21.48 -4.49
C ALA A 10 9.90 20.44 -3.74
N LEU A 11 10.85 19.80 -4.42
CA LEU A 11 11.76 18.83 -3.80
C LEU A 11 12.62 19.48 -2.71
N LEU A 12 13.16 20.67 -2.95
CA LEU A 12 13.95 21.40 -1.96
C LEU A 12 13.14 21.68 -0.70
N LEU A 13 11.90 22.14 -0.83
CA LEU A 13 11.00 22.37 0.31
C LEU A 13 10.72 21.09 1.11
N ILE A 14 10.56 19.96 0.41
CA ILE A 14 10.39 18.65 1.06
C ILE A 14 11.65 18.28 1.85
N PHE A 15 12.85 18.45 1.27
CA PHE A 15 14.11 18.17 1.96
C PHE A 15 14.38 19.11 3.16
N LEU A 16 13.83 20.33 3.15
CA LEU A 16 13.84 21.24 4.28
C LEU A 16 12.86 20.84 5.41
N GLY A 17 12.16 19.71 5.25
CA GLY A 17 11.23 19.19 6.26
C GLY A 17 9.80 19.74 6.15
N MET A 18 9.46 20.47 5.09
CA MET A 18 8.10 20.94 4.87
C MET A 18 7.18 19.78 4.47
N PRO A 19 5.95 19.66 5.01
CA PRO A 19 5.00 18.64 4.59
C PRO A 19 4.76 18.68 3.07
N VAL A 20 4.74 17.48 2.44
CA VAL A 20 4.66 17.31 0.98
C VAL A 20 3.50 18.09 0.36
N ALA A 21 2.32 18.10 1.02
CA ALA A 21 1.14 18.80 0.53
C ALA A 21 1.38 20.32 0.38
N PHE A 22 2.02 20.94 1.37
CA PHE A 22 2.37 22.38 1.32
C PHE A 22 3.47 22.66 0.30
N SER A 23 4.48 21.80 0.22
CA SER A 23 5.58 21.95 -0.74
C SER A 23 5.07 21.93 -2.19
N ILE A 24 4.19 20.97 -2.51
CA ILE A 24 3.58 20.88 -3.84
C ILE A 24 2.59 22.03 -4.06
N GLY A 25 1.78 22.39 -3.06
CA GLY A 25 0.81 23.46 -3.14
C GLY A 25 1.47 24.82 -3.41
N ILE A 26 2.50 25.18 -2.64
CA ILE A 26 3.23 26.44 -2.81
C ILE A 26 3.94 26.49 -4.16
N SER A 27 4.66 25.43 -4.51
CA SER A 27 5.40 25.37 -5.77
C SER A 27 4.45 25.38 -6.98
N GLY A 28 3.34 24.66 -6.90
CA GLY A 28 2.30 24.66 -7.94
C GLY A 28 1.64 26.02 -8.09
N THR A 29 1.31 26.72 -6.99
CA THR A 29 0.72 28.06 -7.03
C THR A 29 1.73 29.07 -7.56
N ALA A 30 3.01 28.97 -7.17
CA ALA A 30 4.07 29.83 -7.67
C ALA A 30 4.22 29.73 -9.20
N TYR A 31 3.94 28.58 -9.80
CA TYR A 31 3.93 28.42 -11.26
C TYR A 31 2.96 29.38 -11.95
N PHE A 32 1.76 29.51 -11.41
CA PHE A 32 0.72 30.37 -12.00
C PHE A 32 0.98 31.87 -11.78
N LEU A 33 1.80 32.22 -10.80
CA LEU A 33 2.19 33.61 -10.51
C LEU A 33 3.40 34.08 -11.34
N LEU A 34 4.04 33.19 -12.09
CA LEU A 34 5.18 33.57 -12.92
C LEU A 34 4.72 34.34 -14.16
N PRO A 35 5.41 35.45 -14.51
CA PRO A 35 5.06 36.29 -15.68
C PRO A 35 5.12 35.55 -17.02
N SER A 36 5.78 34.38 -17.05
CA SER A 36 5.90 33.53 -18.23
C SER A 36 4.67 32.67 -18.50
N THR A 37 3.71 32.61 -17.58
CA THR A 37 2.47 31.86 -17.75
C THR A 37 1.37 32.78 -18.31
N VAL A 38 0.80 32.38 -19.44
CA VAL A 38 -0.30 33.11 -20.10
C VAL A 38 -1.66 32.84 -19.40
N LEU A 39 -1.64 32.05 -18.32
CA LEU A 39 -2.85 31.63 -17.61
C LEU A 39 -3.25 32.67 -16.55
N PRO A 40 -4.55 32.97 -16.40
CA PRO A 40 -5.05 33.84 -15.33
C PRO A 40 -4.68 33.32 -13.94
N ASP A 41 -4.41 34.21 -12.98
CA ASP A 41 -4.09 33.85 -11.59
C ASP A 41 -5.18 33.01 -10.92
N SER A 42 -6.45 33.21 -11.33
CA SER A 42 -7.58 32.42 -10.87
C SER A 42 -7.52 30.93 -11.25
N THR A 43 -6.69 30.57 -12.24
CA THR A 43 -6.60 29.18 -12.73
C THR A 43 -6.06 28.23 -11.65
N ALA A 44 -5.15 28.66 -10.80
CA ALA A 44 -4.63 27.86 -9.69
C ALA A 44 -5.77 27.48 -8.72
N VAL A 45 -6.55 28.47 -8.31
CA VAL A 45 -7.70 28.26 -7.39
C VAL A 45 -8.76 27.36 -8.04
N GLN A 46 -9.08 27.63 -9.30
CA GLN A 46 -10.06 26.81 -10.05
C GLN A 46 -9.62 25.35 -10.15
N ARG A 47 -8.32 25.08 -10.41
CA ARG A 47 -7.79 23.72 -10.47
C ARG A 47 -7.85 23.01 -9.13
N ILE A 48 -7.53 23.69 -8.03
CA ILE A 48 -7.62 23.11 -6.68
C ILE A 48 -9.08 22.77 -6.34
N VAL A 49 -10.02 23.68 -6.61
CA VAL A 49 -11.44 23.45 -6.35
C VAL A 49 -12.00 22.33 -7.23
N ALA A 50 -11.69 22.33 -8.52
CA ALA A 50 -12.13 21.28 -9.44
C ALA A 50 -11.60 19.89 -9.05
N SER A 51 -10.33 19.81 -8.61
CA SER A 51 -9.76 18.56 -8.10
C SER A 51 -10.50 18.07 -6.86
N SER A 52 -10.86 18.97 -5.95
CA SER A 52 -11.59 18.61 -4.72
C SER A 52 -13.01 18.11 -4.98
N GLN A 53 -13.59 18.46 -6.11
CA GLN A 53 -14.95 18.05 -6.51
C GLN A 53 -14.96 16.79 -7.37
N SER A 54 -13.79 16.21 -7.70
CA SER A 54 -13.73 15.03 -8.55
C SER A 54 -14.21 13.79 -7.81
N PHE A 55 -15.19 13.08 -8.38
CA PHE A 55 -15.76 11.87 -7.82
C PHE A 55 -14.70 10.77 -7.54
N PRO A 56 -13.73 10.50 -8.43
CA PRO A 56 -12.70 9.51 -8.15
C PRO A 56 -11.83 9.85 -6.92
N LEU A 57 -11.53 11.12 -6.67
CA LEU A 57 -10.74 11.52 -5.50
C LEU A 57 -11.51 11.39 -4.18
N LEU A 58 -12.84 11.46 -4.20
CA LEU A 58 -13.66 11.19 -3.01
C LEU A 58 -13.54 9.74 -2.55
N ALA A 59 -13.22 8.81 -3.44
CA ALA A 59 -12.98 7.42 -3.06
C ALA A 59 -11.80 7.27 -2.10
N VAL A 60 -10.75 8.06 -2.22
CA VAL A 60 -9.54 7.96 -1.38
C VAL A 60 -9.84 8.12 0.12
N PRO A 61 -10.45 9.24 0.59
CA PRO A 61 -10.77 9.38 2.01
C PRO A 61 -11.81 8.34 2.50
N LEU A 62 -12.73 7.91 1.64
CA LEU A 62 -13.71 6.89 2.00
C LEU A 62 -13.05 5.51 2.17
N PHE A 63 -12.08 5.13 1.34
CA PHE A 63 -11.31 3.91 1.54
C PHE A 63 -10.45 3.96 2.80
N ILE A 64 -9.81 5.09 3.09
CA ILE A 64 -9.06 5.27 4.34
C ILE A 64 -9.99 5.13 5.56
N LEU A 65 -11.17 5.72 5.50
CA LEU A 65 -12.17 5.60 6.56
C LEU A 65 -12.62 4.15 6.72
N LEU A 66 -12.93 3.47 5.61
CA LEU A 66 -13.32 2.06 5.60
C LEU A 66 -12.25 1.17 6.24
N GLY A 67 -10.99 1.30 5.83
CA GLY A 67 -9.88 0.55 6.40
C GLY A 67 -9.73 0.78 7.92
N ASN A 68 -9.86 2.02 8.39
CA ASN A 68 -9.81 2.34 9.80
C ASN A 68 -11.01 1.75 10.58
N LEU A 69 -12.20 1.80 10.03
CA LEU A 69 -13.40 1.22 10.64
C LEU A 69 -13.28 -0.31 10.74
N MET A 70 -12.81 -0.97 9.69
CA MET A 70 -12.61 -2.43 9.68
C MET A 70 -11.56 -2.87 10.73
N ASN A 71 -10.46 -2.12 10.87
CA ASN A 71 -9.48 -2.37 11.92
C ASN A 71 -10.09 -2.25 13.32
N ARG A 72 -10.87 -1.20 13.57
CA ARG A 72 -11.53 -0.98 14.87
C ARG A 72 -12.66 -1.99 15.12
N ALA A 73 -13.33 -2.46 14.09
CA ALA A 73 -14.39 -3.48 14.19
C ALA A 73 -13.85 -4.90 14.46
N GLY A 74 -12.54 -5.09 14.61
CA GLY A 74 -11.93 -6.38 14.89
C GLY A 74 -11.95 -7.36 13.70
N ILE A 75 -12.05 -6.83 12.47
CA ILE A 75 -12.01 -7.66 11.26
C ILE A 75 -10.59 -8.14 10.99
N THR A 76 -9.59 -7.31 11.26
CA THR A 76 -8.19 -7.66 11.03
C THR A 76 -7.74 -8.93 11.76
N PRO A 77 -8.03 -9.15 13.07
CA PRO A 77 -7.73 -10.42 13.72
C PRO A 77 -8.39 -11.63 13.03
N ARG A 78 -9.64 -11.49 12.61
CA ARG A 78 -10.34 -12.58 11.90
C ARG A 78 -9.74 -12.89 10.53
N LEU A 79 -9.19 -11.88 9.85
CA LEU A 79 -8.47 -12.09 8.58
C LEU A 79 -7.13 -12.78 8.81
N ILE A 80 -6.45 -12.50 9.93
CA ILE A 80 -5.25 -13.22 10.34
C ILE A 80 -5.59 -14.68 10.60
N ASP A 81 -6.65 -14.98 11.35
CA ASP A 81 -7.09 -16.34 11.61
C ASP A 81 -7.45 -17.08 10.32
N LEU A 82 -8.14 -16.41 9.39
CA LEU A 82 -8.43 -16.95 8.07
C LEU A 82 -7.14 -17.24 7.28
N ALA A 83 -6.20 -16.30 7.24
CA ALA A 83 -4.93 -16.47 6.55
C ALA A 83 -4.11 -17.62 7.15
N MET A 84 -4.09 -17.75 8.48
CA MET A 84 -3.46 -18.86 9.19
C MET A 84 -4.15 -20.21 8.86
N THR A 85 -5.46 -20.24 8.75
CA THR A 85 -6.19 -21.44 8.35
C THR A 85 -5.85 -21.86 6.92
N LEU A 86 -5.69 -20.89 6.01
CA LEU A 86 -5.42 -21.14 4.59
C LEU A 86 -3.97 -21.55 4.31
N ALA A 87 -3.00 -21.02 5.02
CA ALA A 87 -1.59 -21.19 4.71
C ALA A 87 -0.70 -21.60 5.90
N GLY A 88 -1.22 -21.59 7.13
CA GLY A 88 -0.45 -21.91 8.32
C GLY A 88 0.12 -23.32 8.35
N TRP A 89 -0.49 -24.27 7.63
CA TRP A 89 0.00 -25.66 7.48
C TRP A 89 1.18 -25.80 6.51
N MET A 90 1.47 -24.76 5.73
CA MET A 90 2.58 -24.76 4.77
C MET A 90 3.93 -24.59 5.48
N ARG A 91 5.03 -24.95 4.80
CA ARG A 91 6.38 -24.63 5.29
C ARG A 91 6.56 -23.12 5.42
N GLY A 92 6.97 -22.67 6.61
CA GLY A 92 6.98 -21.25 6.93
C GLY A 92 5.57 -20.68 7.12
N GLY A 93 4.69 -21.43 7.79
CA GLY A 93 3.25 -21.17 7.90
C GLY A 93 2.90 -19.73 8.22
N LEU A 94 3.53 -19.11 9.23
CA LEU A 94 3.28 -17.72 9.60
C LEU A 94 3.71 -16.75 8.49
N ALA A 95 4.85 -17.02 7.83
CA ALA A 95 5.31 -16.21 6.70
C ALA A 95 4.37 -16.33 5.48
N GLN A 96 3.88 -17.54 5.17
CA GLN A 96 2.90 -17.76 4.11
C GLN A 96 1.56 -17.06 4.41
N SER A 97 1.11 -17.19 5.66
CA SER A 97 -0.12 -16.52 6.12
C SER A 97 -0.04 -15.01 6.03
N THR A 98 1.15 -14.44 6.26
CA THR A 98 1.38 -12.99 6.08
C THR A 98 1.15 -12.55 4.63
N LEU A 99 1.60 -13.32 3.64
CA LEU A 99 1.39 -13.00 2.22
C LEU A 99 -0.08 -13.14 1.81
N ILE A 100 -0.78 -14.16 2.31
CA ILE A 100 -2.23 -14.29 2.11
C ILE A 100 -2.98 -13.16 2.77
N LEU A 101 -2.59 -12.77 4.00
CA LEU A 101 -3.17 -11.60 4.68
C LEU A 101 -3.00 -10.34 3.84
N SER A 102 -1.81 -10.10 3.27
CA SER A 102 -1.55 -8.98 2.37
C SER A 102 -2.47 -8.99 1.16
N ALA A 103 -2.73 -10.16 0.57
CA ALA A 103 -3.65 -10.30 -0.54
C ALA A 103 -5.12 -9.97 -0.13
N LEU A 104 -5.55 -10.44 1.04
CA LEU A 104 -6.88 -10.13 1.58
C LEU A 104 -7.01 -8.63 1.93
N MET A 105 -5.96 -8.05 2.51
CA MET A 105 -5.92 -6.62 2.86
C MET A 105 -5.88 -5.72 1.63
N GLY A 106 -5.37 -6.19 0.50
CA GLY A 106 -5.45 -5.48 -0.78
C GLY A 106 -6.87 -5.09 -1.15
N GLY A 107 -7.82 -6.00 -0.91
CA GLY A 107 -9.25 -5.74 -1.12
C GLY A 107 -9.89 -4.76 -0.13
N ILE A 108 -9.20 -4.34 0.91
CA ILE A 108 -9.76 -3.57 2.04
C ILE A 108 -9.11 -2.20 2.18
N SER A 109 -7.80 -2.14 2.35
CA SER A 109 -7.06 -0.89 2.61
C SER A 109 -6.49 -0.27 1.35
N GLY A 110 -6.04 -1.09 0.42
CA GLY A 110 -5.39 -0.69 -0.83
C GLY A 110 -4.13 0.16 -0.66
N SER A 111 -3.57 0.22 0.56
CA SER A 111 -2.40 1.03 0.89
C SER A 111 -1.23 0.17 1.35
N ALA A 112 -0.20 0.03 0.49
CA ALA A 112 1.00 -0.74 0.79
C ALA A 112 1.66 -0.34 2.12
N VAL A 113 1.84 0.97 2.33
CA VAL A 113 2.54 1.50 3.51
C VAL A 113 1.74 1.26 4.79
N ALA A 114 0.43 1.51 4.75
CA ALA A 114 -0.44 1.31 5.91
C ALA A 114 -0.49 -0.17 6.32
N ASP A 115 -0.59 -1.07 5.34
CA ASP A 115 -0.64 -2.51 5.61
C ASP A 115 0.69 -3.06 6.09
N ALA A 116 1.81 -2.67 5.48
CA ALA A 116 3.14 -3.07 5.95
C ALA A 116 3.37 -2.61 7.40
N ALA A 117 2.99 -1.37 7.73
CA ALA A 117 3.12 -0.84 9.09
C ALA A 117 2.20 -1.57 10.09
N MET A 118 0.97 -1.90 9.68
CA MET A 118 0.01 -2.64 10.50
C MET A 118 0.50 -4.07 10.74
N GLN A 119 0.90 -4.77 9.68
CA GLN A 119 1.42 -6.12 9.79
C GLN A 119 2.71 -6.19 10.62
N ALA A 120 3.61 -5.20 10.49
CA ALA A 120 4.81 -5.12 11.32
C ALA A 120 4.49 -5.02 12.81
N ARG A 121 3.44 -4.29 13.18
CA ARG A 121 3.00 -4.18 14.57
C ARG A 121 2.40 -5.48 15.11
N ILE A 122 1.64 -6.21 14.29
CA ILE A 122 0.87 -7.38 14.74
C ILE A 122 1.71 -8.66 14.59
N LEU A 123 2.40 -8.85 13.47
CA LEU A 123 3.08 -10.08 13.11
C LEU A 123 4.60 -10.02 13.31
N GLY A 124 5.20 -8.82 13.34
CA GLY A 124 6.65 -8.68 13.44
C GLY A 124 7.24 -9.36 14.69
N LYS A 125 6.65 -9.11 15.87
CA LYS A 125 7.07 -9.74 17.12
C LYS A 125 6.79 -11.25 17.14
N PRO A 126 5.56 -11.73 16.82
CA PRO A 126 5.30 -13.16 16.72
C PRO A 126 6.25 -13.92 15.78
N MET A 127 6.56 -13.35 14.62
CA MET A 127 7.49 -14.00 13.68
C MET A 127 8.89 -14.14 14.28
N THR A 128 9.41 -13.11 14.93
CA THR A 128 10.73 -13.19 15.57
C THR A 128 10.74 -14.14 16.77
N GLU A 129 9.67 -14.22 17.54
CA GLU A 129 9.49 -15.18 18.64
C GLU A 129 9.40 -16.64 18.15
N GLU A 130 8.85 -16.88 16.97
CA GLU A 130 8.87 -18.19 16.31
C GLU A 130 10.24 -18.56 15.74
N GLY A 131 11.20 -17.63 15.70
CA GLY A 131 12.57 -17.89 15.24
C GLY A 131 12.86 -17.44 13.81
N TYR A 132 12.01 -16.63 13.19
CA TYR A 132 12.34 -15.97 11.93
C TYR A 132 13.38 -14.88 12.16
N ASP A 133 14.33 -14.77 11.24
CA ASP A 133 15.31 -13.68 11.24
C ASP A 133 14.60 -12.32 11.12
N PRO A 134 14.98 -11.31 11.94
CA PRO A 134 14.36 -9.99 11.89
C PRO A 134 14.48 -9.30 10.52
N GLY A 135 15.59 -9.52 9.81
CA GLY A 135 15.81 -8.98 8.47
C GLY A 135 14.86 -9.62 7.45
N PHE A 136 14.70 -10.94 7.52
CA PHE A 136 13.73 -11.67 6.69
C PHE A 136 12.30 -11.22 7.00
N THR A 137 11.95 -11.12 8.27
CA THR A 137 10.63 -10.64 8.72
C THR A 137 10.33 -9.25 8.17
N GLY A 138 11.25 -8.30 8.33
CA GLY A 138 11.09 -6.94 7.82
C GLY A 138 10.96 -6.89 6.29
N ALA A 139 11.76 -7.67 5.57
CA ALA A 139 11.69 -7.78 4.12
C ALA A 139 10.33 -8.34 3.67
N LEU A 140 9.88 -9.45 4.28
CA LEU A 140 8.62 -10.10 3.94
C LEU A 140 7.41 -9.17 4.15
N LEU A 141 7.35 -8.50 5.29
CA LEU A 141 6.27 -7.56 5.61
C LEU A 141 6.26 -6.37 4.65
N SER A 142 7.44 -5.87 4.27
CA SER A 142 7.57 -4.77 3.31
C SER A 142 7.13 -5.17 1.89
N VAL A 143 7.57 -6.34 1.44
CA VAL A 143 7.23 -6.86 0.10
C VAL A 143 5.77 -7.29 0.04
N GLY A 144 5.20 -7.80 1.14
CA GLY A 144 3.76 -8.07 1.26
C GLY A 144 2.90 -6.85 0.94
N GLY A 145 3.34 -5.65 1.33
CA GLY A 145 2.67 -4.41 0.99
C GLY A 145 2.52 -4.16 -0.52
N LEU A 146 3.41 -4.70 -1.37
CA LEU A 146 3.28 -4.60 -2.82
C LEU A 146 2.07 -5.40 -3.35
N ILE A 147 1.77 -6.54 -2.74
CA ILE A 147 0.56 -7.32 -3.06
C ILE A 147 -0.67 -6.46 -2.81
N THR A 148 -0.75 -5.83 -1.64
CA THR A 148 -1.85 -4.94 -1.26
C THR A 148 -2.03 -3.77 -2.22
N ALA A 149 -0.94 -3.17 -2.70
CA ALA A 149 -1.00 -2.06 -3.64
C ALA A 149 -1.41 -2.49 -5.06
N THR A 150 -1.17 -3.75 -5.42
CA THR A 150 -1.43 -4.26 -6.77
C THR A 150 -2.82 -4.85 -6.91
N LEU A 151 -3.31 -5.54 -5.86
CA LEU A 151 -4.65 -6.12 -5.86
C LEU A 151 -5.73 -5.03 -5.70
N PRO A 152 -6.80 -5.05 -6.52
CA PRO A 152 -7.88 -4.08 -6.41
C PRO A 152 -8.80 -4.37 -5.20
N PRO A 153 -9.42 -3.32 -4.61
CA PRO A 153 -9.24 -1.91 -4.91
C PRO A 153 -7.94 -1.33 -4.32
N SER A 154 -7.18 -0.58 -5.12
CA SER A 154 -5.93 0.04 -4.69
C SER A 154 -6.01 1.55 -4.82
N LEU A 155 -5.55 2.28 -3.79
CA LEU A 155 -5.47 3.74 -3.82
C LEU A 155 -4.55 4.23 -4.94
N GLY A 156 -3.46 3.51 -5.21
CA GLY A 156 -2.54 3.82 -6.31
C GLY A 156 -3.22 3.73 -7.68
N LEU A 157 -4.02 2.70 -7.91
CA LEU A 157 -4.76 2.53 -9.18
C LEU A 157 -5.85 3.59 -9.34
N ILE A 158 -6.51 4.02 -8.25
CA ILE A 158 -7.49 5.12 -8.30
C ILE A 158 -6.82 6.42 -8.70
N LEU A 159 -5.70 6.77 -8.04
CA LEU A 159 -4.95 7.99 -8.36
C LEU A 159 -4.38 7.96 -9.78
N TYR A 160 -3.84 6.82 -10.21
CA TYR A 160 -3.34 6.64 -11.57
C TYR A 160 -4.46 6.79 -12.61
N GLY A 161 -5.61 6.17 -12.35
CA GLY A 161 -6.78 6.27 -13.23
C GLY A 161 -7.32 7.70 -13.34
N TYR A 162 -7.34 8.42 -12.22
CA TYR A 162 -7.76 9.82 -12.19
C TYR A 162 -6.80 10.73 -12.96
N LEU A 163 -5.49 10.62 -12.70
CA LEU A 163 -4.47 11.46 -13.34
C LEU A 163 -4.27 11.14 -14.81
N GLY A 164 -4.37 9.86 -15.18
CA GLY A 164 -4.22 9.38 -16.55
C GLY A 164 -5.49 9.41 -17.37
N GLU A 165 -6.61 9.88 -16.79
CA GLU A 165 -7.93 9.90 -17.45
C GLU A 165 -8.36 8.54 -18.00
N VAL A 166 -7.95 7.46 -17.30
CA VAL A 166 -8.23 6.07 -17.67
C VAL A 166 -9.31 5.51 -16.75
N SER A 167 -10.13 4.60 -17.27
CA SER A 167 -11.18 3.94 -16.50
C SER A 167 -10.61 3.16 -15.31
N ILE A 168 -10.93 3.58 -14.10
CA ILE A 168 -10.52 2.95 -12.85
C ILE A 168 -11.00 1.50 -12.78
N GLY A 169 -12.21 1.21 -13.27
CA GLY A 169 -12.74 -0.15 -13.32
C GLY A 169 -11.91 -1.08 -14.20
N ARG A 170 -11.44 -0.61 -15.36
CA ARG A 170 -10.54 -1.38 -16.24
C ARG A 170 -9.18 -1.60 -15.58
N LEU A 171 -8.65 -0.60 -14.86
CA LEU A 171 -7.41 -0.73 -14.12
C LEU A 171 -7.52 -1.76 -13.00
N PHE A 172 -8.64 -1.81 -12.31
CA PHE A 172 -8.89 -2.82 -11.28
C PHE A 172 -8.88 -4.22 -11.88
N ILE A 173 -9.61 -4.45 -12.98
CA ILE A 173 -9.60 -5.75 -13.66
C ILE A 173 -8.19 -6.12 -14.14
N ALA A 174 -7.46 -5.17 -14.71
CA ALA A 174 -6.09 -5.37 -15.15
C ALA A 174 -5.11 -5.67 -13.99
N GLY A 175 -5.36 -5.13 -12.80
CA GLY A 175 -4.55 -5.35 -11.60
C GLY A 175 -4.71 -6.73 -10.97
N VAL A 176 -5.83 -7.43 -11.20
CA VAL A 176 -6.07 -8.76 -10.61
C VAL A 176 -5.01 -9.77 -11.03
N VAL A 177 -4.75 -9.89 -12.32
CA VAL A 177 -3.81 -10.91 -12.84
C VAL A 177 -2.39 -10.69 -12.32
N PRO A 178 -1.76 -9.50 -12.45
CA PRO A 178 -0.44 -9.27 -11.91
C PRO A 178 -0.40 -9.38 -10.36
N GLY A 179 -1.47 -8.97 -9.66
CA GLY A 179 -1.54 -9.10 -8.21
C GLY A 179 -1.56 -10.55 -7.74
N VAL A 180 -2.33 -11.41 -8.40
CA VAL A 180 -2.35 -12.87 -8.12
C VAL A 180 -1.02 -13.50 -8.48
N LEU A 181 -0.43 -13.19 -9.64
CA LEU A 181 0.88 -13.69 -10.03
C LEU A 181 1.98 -13.28 -9.03
N LEU A 182 1.96 -12.02 -8.58
CA LEU A 182 2.88 -11.53 -7.56
C LEU A 182 2.72 -12.30 -6.25
N THR A 183 1.50 -12.52 -5.81
CA THR A 183 1.21 -13.29 -4.59
C THR A 183 1.76 -14.70 -4.70
N ILE A 184 1.50 -15.41 -5.80
CA ILE A 184 1.99 -16.77 -6.04
C ILE A 184 3.52 -16.79 -6.08
N ALA A 185 4.16 -15.85 -6.79
CA ALA A 185 5.60 -15.76 -6.88
C ALA A 185 6.26 -15.54 -5.52
N LEU A 186 5.70 -14.64 -4.70
CA LEU A 186 6.20 -14.37 -3.35
C LEU A 186 5.96 -15.56 -2.41
N MET A 187 4.83 -16.24 -2.52
CA MET A 187 4.57 -17.47 -1.76
C MET A 187 5.54 -18.58 -2.15
N ALA A 188 5.84 -18.76 -3.43
CA ALA A 188 6.79 -19.75 -3.90
C ALA A 188 8.23 -19.45 -3.42
N THR A 189 8.67 -18.20 -3.48
CA THR A 189 9.99 -17.79 -2.97
C THR A 189 10.10 -17.96 -1.47
N THR A 190 9.07 -17.53 -0.72
CA THR A 190 8.99 -17.70 0.73
C THR A 190 8.99 -19.18 1.13
N TRP A 191 8.26 -20.02 0.40
CA TRP A 191 8.27 -21.47 0.60
C TRP A 191 9.68 -22.06 0.39
N GLY A 192 10.36 -21.66 -0.68
CA GLY A 192 11.73 -22.10 -0.97
C GLY A 192 12.72 -21.69 0.12
N ILE A 193 12.67 -20.43 0.56
CA ILE A 193 13.51 -19.92 1.65
C ILE A 193 13.20 -20.69 2.95
N SER A 194 11.92 -20.85 3.27
CA SER A 194 11.50 -21.57 4.49
C SER A 194 11.88 -23.05 4.46
N ALA A 195 11.88 -23.67 3.29
CA ALA A 195 12.29 -25.06 3.15
C ALA A 195 13.79 -25.29 3.42
N VAL A 196 14.63 -24.27 3.20
CA VAL A 196 16.08 -24.34 3.38
C VAL A 196 16.49 -23.82 4.76
N SER A 197 15.99 -22.66 5.14
CA SER A 197 16.48 -21.93 6.33
C SER A 197 15.60 -22.12 7.57
N TYR A 198 14.34 -22.50 7.41
CA TYR A 198 13.34 -22.54 8.49
C TYR A 198 12.61 -23.89 8.57
N THR A 199 13.31 -25.00 8.31
CA THR A 199 12.75 -26.35 8.35
C THR A 199 12.15 -26.74 9.70
N HIS A 200 12.63 -26.15 10.79
CA HIS A 200 12.15 -26.39 12.15
C HIS A 200 10.82 -25.67 12.47
N LEU A 201 10.39 -24.71 11.62
CA LEU A 201 9.15 -23.94 11.83
C LEU A 201 7.92 -24.57 11.14
N THR A 202 7.99 -25.85 10.78
CA THR A 202 6.92 -26.54 10.05
C THR A 202 5.86 -27.19 10.94
N LEU A 203 5.96 -27.06 12.27
CA LEU A 203 4.95 -27.59 13.17
C LEU A 203 3.81 -26.59 13.36
N PRO A 204 2.57 -26.99 13.11
CA PRO A 204 1.44 -26.09 13.22
C PRO A 204 1.23 -25.69 14.68
N THR A 205 1.35 -24.40 14.95
CA THR A 205 0.93 -23.77 16.21
C THR A 205 -0.60 -23.90 16.45
N ILE A 206 -1.31 -24.61 15.58
CA ILE A 206 -2.75 -24.90 15.65
C ILE A 206 -3.10 -25.81 16.84
N LEU A 207 -2.12 -26.41 17.50
CA LEU A 207 -2.34 -27.29 18.68
C LEU A 207 -2.13 -26.59 20.03
N ARG A 208 -2.03 -25.26 20.07
CA ARG A 208 -2.06 -24.49 21.34
C ARG A 208 -3.35 -23.66 21.42
N VAL A 209 -4.45 -24.31 21.61
CA VAL A 209 -5.66 -23.76 22.24
C VAL A 209 -5.86 -24.48 23.57
#